data_f8adcacce0127642b557ec5125308bec
#
_entry.id   f8adcacce0127642b557ec5125308bec
#
_cell.length_a   1.000
_cell.length_b   1.000
_cell.length_c   1.000
_cell.angle_alpha   90.00
_cell.angle_beta   90.00
_cell.angle_gamma   90.00
#
_symmetry.space_group_name_H-M   'P 1'
#
loop_
_entity.id
_entity.type
_entity.pdbx_description
1 polymer ?
#
loop_
_entity_poly.entity_id
_entity_poly.type
_entity_poly.pdbx_seq_one_letter_code
_entity_poly.pdbx_strand_id
1 'polypeptide(L)' 'MIVYEPFWNTIKKKNISSYCLIQQYEIRSSTIDKLRHNKPLNTTTINDICRALDCKVEDVMQYIPSEDDQKL' A
#
# COMPACT_ATOMS: atom_id res chain seq x y z
N MET A 1 9.96 4.33 9.94
CA MET A 1 9.62 3.15 9.14
C MET A 1 8.26 3.34 8.47
N ILE A 2 8.20 3.09 7.18
CA ILE A 2 6.92 3.16 6.45
C ILE A 2 6.26 1.79 6.51
N VAL A 3 4.98 1.78 6.87
CA VAL A 3 4.15 0.57 6.90
C VAL A 3 2.90 0.77 6.04
N TYR A 4 2.35 -0.32 5.52
CA TYR A 4 1.18 -0.28 4.64
C TYR A 4 -0.07 -0.82 5.32
N GLU A 5 -0.11 -0.82 6.63
CA GLU A 5 -1.30 -1.25 7.37
C GLU A 5 -2.55 -0.46 6.95
N PRO A 6 -2.47 0.89 6.73
CA PRO A 6 -3.63 1.62 6.23
C PRO A 6 -4.19 1.07 4.91
N PHE A 7 -3.32 0.64 3.99
CA PHE A 7 -3.76 0.04 2.73
C PHE A 7 -4.66 -1.18 2.98
N TRP A 8 -4.24 -2.08 3.87
CA TRP A 8 -5.01 -3.29 4.17
C TRP A 8 -6.34 -2.96 4.83
N ASN A 9 -6.37 -1.95 5.70
CA ASN A 9 -7.61 -1.47 6.31
C ASN A 9 -8.53 -0.85 5.26
N THR A 10 -7.99 -0.10 4.31
CA THR A 10 -8.75 0.54 3.25
C THR A 10 -9.43 -0.47 2.34
N ILE A 11 -8.71 -1.49 1.87
CA ILE A 11 -9.32 -2.50 1.01
C ILE A 11 -10.33 -3.34 1.77
N LYS A 12 -10.11 -3.58 3.06
CA LYS A 12 -11.06 -4.28 3.90
C LYS A 12 -12.37 -3.50 4.02
N LYS A 13 -12.30 -2.19 4.24
CA LYS A 13 -13.48 -1.33 4.29
C LYS A 13 -14.25 -1.32 2.98
N LYS A 14 -13.53 -1.40 1.86
CA LYS A 14 -14.14 -1.39 0.52
C LYS A 14 -14.55 -2.78 0.04
N ASN A 15 -14.35 -3.81 0.85
CA ASN A 15 -14.64 -5.21 0.50
C ASN A 15 -13.89 -5.65 -0.77
N ILE A 16 -12.64 -5.23 -0.89
CA ILE A 16 -11.78 -5.58 -2.02
C ILE A 16 -10.78 -6.63 -1.57
N SER A 17 -10.71 -7.76 -2.28
CA SER A 17 -9.74 -8.81 -2.00
C SER A 17 -8.46 -8.60 -2.78
N SER A 18 -7.37 -9.27 -2.36
CA SER A 18 -6.11 -9.26 -3.12
C SER A 18 -6.31 -9.77 -4.55
N TYR A 19 -7.14 -10.79 -4.71
CA TYR A 19 -7.49 -11.31 -6.03
C TYR A 19 -8.14 -10.24 -6.90
N CYS A 20 -9.09 -9.49 -6.33
CA CYS A 20 -9.77 -8.40 -7.02
C CYS A 20 -8.79 -7.29 -7.43
N LEU A 21 -7.81 -6.97 -6.58
CA LEU A 21 -6.76 -6.00 -6.90
C LEU A 21 -5.99 -6.39 -8.15
N ILE A 22 -5.66 -7.67 -8.28
CA ILE A 22 -4.89 -8.18 -9.43
C ILE A 22 -5.77 -8.21 -10.69
N GLN A 23 -7.00 -8.72 -10.56
CA GLN A 23 -7.87 -8.99 -11.71
C GLN A 23 -8.59 -7.74 -12.24
N GLN A 24 -9.09 -6.90 -11.36
CA GLN A 24 -9.93 -5.76 -11.73
C GLN A 24 -9.17 -4.44 -11.72
N TYR A 25 -8.23 -4.26 -10.81
CA TYR A 25 -7.47 -3.02 -10.67
C TYR A 25 -6.11 -3.09 -11.33
N GLU A 26 -5.74 -4.24 -11.87
CA GLU A 26 -4.47 -4.46 -12.60
C GLU A 26 -3.24 -4.16 -11.74
N ILE A 27 -3.35 -4.33 -10.43
CA ILE A 27 -2.21 -4.19 -9.53
C ILE A 27 -1.41 -5.49 -9.57
N ARG A 28 -0.11 -5.37 -9.82
CA ARG A 28 0.76 -6.54 -9.95
C ARG A 28 0.88 -7.30 -8.63
N SER A 29 0.97 -8.62 -8.71
CA SER A 29 1.16 -9.45 -7.51
C SER A 29 2.45 -9.11 -6.78
N SER A 30 3.50 -8.70 -7.50
CA SER A 30 4.76 -8.26 -6.87
C SER A 30 4.56 -6.99 -6.03
N THR A 31 3.70 -6.09 -6.46
CA THR A 31 3.35 -4.88 -5.71
C THR A 31 2.60 -5.25 -4.44
N ILE A 32 1.65 -6.17 -4.54
CA ILE A 32 0.89 -6.65 -3.38
C ILE A 32 1.82 -7.33 -2.36
N ASP A 33 2.78 -8.09 -2.84
CA ASP A 33 3.78 -8.74 -1.99
C ASP A 33 4.62 -7.70 -1.22
N LYS A 34 5.04 -6.63 -1.90
CA LYS A 34 5.76 -5.53 -1.27
C LYS A 34 4.92 -4.81 -0.22
N LEU A 35 3.64 -4.62 -0.50
CA LEU A 35 2.71 -4.03 0.48
C LEU A 35 2.55 -4.92 1.71
N ARG A 36 2.56 -6.24 1.51
CA ARG A 36 2.42 -7.20 2.59
C ARG A 36 3.65 -7.23 3.50
N HIS A 37 4.83 -6.98 2.96
CA HIS A 37 6.08 -7.06 3.69
C HIS A 37 6.71 -5.70 3.99
N ASN A 38 5.96 -4.61 3.81
CA ASN A 38 6.43 -3.24 4.07
C ASN A 38 7.71 -2.91 3.30
N LYS A 39 7.80 -3.37 2.06
CA LYS A 39 8.96 -3.09 1.21
C LYS A 39 8.81 -1.77 0.46
N PRO A 40 9.92 -1.16 0.02
CA PRO A 40 9.85 0.11 -0.70
C PRO A 40 9.02 0.02 -1.97
N LEU A 41 8.25 1.09 -2.21
CA LEU A 41 7.50 1.28 -3.45
C LEU A 41 7.81 2.68 -3.96
N ASN A 42 7.86 2.85 -5.29
CA ASN A 42 8.00 4.19 -5.83
C ASN A 42 6.68 4.97 -5.69
N THR A 43 6.84 6.30 -5.66
CA THR A 43 5.69 7.20 -5.52
C THR A 43 4.72 7.08 -6.70
N THR A 44 5.21 6.70 -7.89
CA THR A 44 4.35 6.44 -9.04
C THR A 44 3.39 5.28 -8.74
N THR A 45 3.88 4.22 -8.12
CA THR A 45 3.05 3.08 -7.71
C THR A 45 2.03 3.52 -6.66
N ILE A 46 2.46 4.32 -5.68
CA ILE A 46 1.56 4.86 -4.66
C ILE A 46 0.46 5.72 -5.32
N ASN A 47 0.84 6.56 -6.28
CA ASN A 47 -0.11 7.37 -7.05
C ASN A 47 -1.16 6.48 -7.72
N ASP A 48 -0.74 5.41 -8.35
CA ASP A 48 -1.64 4.50 -9.07
C ASP A 48 -2.59 3.77 -8.11
N ILE A 49 -2.11 3.38 -6.94
CA ILE A 49 -2.95 2.75 -5.92
C ILE A 49 -4.01 3.74 -5.44
N CYS A 50 -3.62 4.97 -5.14
CA CYS A 50 -4.56 5.99 -4.69
C CYS A 50 -5.63 6.27 -5.73
N ARG A 51 -5.22 6.36 -6.99
CA ARG A 51 -6.17 6.60 -8.09
C ARG A 51 -7.13 5.41 -8.26
N ALA A 52 -6.58 4.19 -8.24
CA ALA A 52 -7.39 2.98 -8.43
C ALA A 52 -8.41 2.79 -7.32
N LEU A 53 -8.05 3.08 -6.09
CA LEU A 53 -8.91 2.90 -4.93
C LEU A 53 -9.69 4.17 -4.55
N ASP A 54 -9.44 5.28 -5.25
CA ASP A 54 -10.05 6.57 -4.93
C ASP A 54 -9.85 6.91 -3.45
N CYS A 55 -8.60 6.91 -3.02
CA CYS A 55 -8.23 7.18 -1.64
C CYS A 55 -7.03 8.11 -1.55
N LYS A 56 -6.68 8.50 -0.34
CA LYS A 56 -5.56 9.41 -0.08
C LYS A 56 -4.30 8.63 0.27
N VAL A 57 -3.15 9.30 0.22
CA VAL A 57 -1.86 8.67 0.57
C VAL A 57 -1.90 8.09 1.98
N GLU A 58 -2.51 8.80 2.92
CA GLU A 58 -2.62 8.34 4.31
C GLU A 58 -3.54 7.12 4.47
N ASP A 59 -4.32 6.80 3.45
CA ASP A 59 -5.13 5.58 3.41
C ASP A 59 -4.34 4.39 2.86
N VAL A 60 -3.09 4.61 2.43
CA VAL A 60 -2.23 3.57 1.86
C VAL A 60 -1.03 3.30 2.76
N MET A 61 -0.40 4.33 3.29
CA MET A 61 0.84 4.18 4.04
C MET A 61 0.89 5.14 5.22
N GLN A 62 1.77 4.80 6.18
CA GLN A 62 1.93 5.56 7.41
C GLN A 62 3.38 5.45 7.85
N TYR A 63 3.92 6.55 8.40
CA TYR A 63 5.21 6.50 9.06
C TYR A 63 5.02 6.16 10.53
N ILE A 64 5.79 5.19 11.02
CA ILE A 64 5.90 4.93 12.45
C ILE A 64 7.39 4.95 12.84
N PRO A 65 7.75 5.54 13.99
CA PRO A 65 9.14 5.53 14.44
C PRO A 65 9.66 4.12 14.65
N SER A 66 10.90 3.87 14.27
CA SER A 66 11.54 2.57 14.42
C SER A 66 13.03 2.77 14.73
N GLU A 67 13.58 1.92 15.57
CA GLU A 67 15.01 1.93 15.88
C GLU A 67 15.87 1.52 14.68
N ASP A 68 15.25 0.84 13.71
CA ASP A 68 15.92 0.42 12.48
C ASP A 68 16.04 1.55 11.46
N ASP A 69 15.42 2.69 11.72
CA ASP A 69 15.49 3.83 10.82
C ASP A 69 16.90 4.42 10.81
N GLN A 70 17.32 4.89 9.61
CA GLN A 70 18.59 5.58 9.45
C GLN A 70 18.60 6.88 10.23
N LYS A 71 19.69 7.11 10.97
CA LYS A 71 19.89 8.40 11.63
C LYS A 71 20.48 9.40 10.62
N LEU A 72 19.77 10.48 10.42
CA LEU A 72 20.19 11.53 9.49
C LEU A 72 20.89 12.68 10.22
#